data_cc36d8f22492e7cc05afc6753e3672b1
#
_entry.id   cc36d8f22492e7cc05afc6753e3672b1
#
_cell.length_a   1.000
_cell.length_b   1.000
_cell.length_c   1.000
_cell.angle_alpha   90.00
_cell.angle_beta   90.00
_cell.angle_gamma   90.00
#
_symmetry.space_group_name_H-M   'P 1'
#
loop_
_entity.id
_entity.type
_entity.pdbx_description
1 polymer ?
#
loop_
_entity_poly.entity_id
_entity_poly.type
_entity_poly.pdbx_seq_one_letter_code
_entity_poly.pdbx_strand_id
1 'polypeptide(L)'
;MIGLVSLVGAGPGDPELLTLKAARRLAEADLVLYDGLVSSEALKLASKAHCFFVGKRAGRPGIQQEDIHALMIKEARRGRRLVRLKCGDPFVLGRGGEEGLALAEAGIPFEVIPGVSAAVAAPALAGIPLTYRGISSGFLVISGHAEAAYRPALESLAPNAATLVVLMGLSTRSSISSLLLQRGWAPATPAAILLGASSQLSWSWKGPLVDLGEAKIPDRLRDLPGCLCVGEVVSLASQLARSLSDEADVRRSGTRC
;
A
#
# COMPACT_ATOMS: atom_id res chain seq x y z
N MET A 1 -30.93 -14.14 -10.46
CA MET A 1 -29.52 -14.51 -10.77
C MET A 1 -28.64 -14.06 -9.63
N ILE A 2 -27.60 -14.85 -9.27
CA ILE A 2 -26.61 -14.44 -8.28
C ILE A 2 -25.73 -13.33 -8.91
N GLY A 3 -25.48 -12.27 -8.16
CA GLY A 3 -24.61 -11.17 -8.61
C GLY A 3 -23.13 -11.52 -8.55
N LEU A 4 -22.30 -10.74 -9.25
CA LEU A 4 -20.84 -10.87 -9.24
C LEU A 4 -20.24 -10.02 -8.12
N VAL A 5 -19.26 -10.58 -7.38
CA VAL A 5 -18.42 -9.82 -6.45
C VAL A 5 -17.07 -9.56 -7.09
N SER A 6 -16.64 -8.29 -7.17
CA SER A 6 -15.32 -7.90 -7.63
C SER A 6 -14.46 -7.47 -6.43
N LEU A 7 -13.39 -8.21 -6.13
CA LEU A 7 -12.37 -7.82 -5.15
C LEU A 7 -11.38 -6.88 -5.88
N VAL A 8 -11.44 -5.59 -5.59
CA VAL A 8 -10.79 -4.55 -6.40
C VAL A 8 -9.73 -3.82 -5.61
N GLY A 9 -8.53 -3.72 -6.17
CA GLY A 9 -7.47 -2.86 -5.66
C GLY A 9 -7.70 -1.40 -6.06
N ALA A 10 -7.75 -0.53 -5.05
CA ALA A 10 -7.90 0.92 -5.21
C ALA A 10 -6.58 1.65 -5.48
N GLY A 11 -5.46 0.93 -5.53
CA GLY A 11 -4.16 1.58 -5.64
C GLY A 11 -3.72 2.30 -4.35
N PRO A 12 -2.68 3.14 -4.42
CA PRO A 12 -2.08 3.78 -3.25
C PRO A 12 -2.85 5.02 -2.76
N GLY A 13 -3.86 5.49 -3.49
CA GLY A 13 -4.67 6.66 -3.12
C GLY A 13 -5.06 7.57 -4.29
N ASP A 14 -4.15 7.85 -5.21
CA ASP A 14 -4.42 8.60 -6.43
C ASP A 14 -5.35 7.82 -7.36
N PRO A 15 -6.53 8.36 -7.76
CA PRO A 15 -7.45 7.68 -8.65
C PRO A 15 -6.87 7.43 -10.06
N GLU A 16 -5.87 8.18 -10.50
CA GLU A 16 -5.19 7.93 -11.79
C GLU A 16 -4.32 6.65 -11.76
N LEU A 17 -4.02 6.14 -10.57
CA LEU A 17 -3.32 4.86 -10.37
C LEU A 17 -4.29 3.67 -10.25
N LEU A 18 -5.59 3.87 -10.46
CA LEU A 18 -6.54 2.78 -10.63
C LEU A 18 -6.30 2.08 -11.97
N THR A 19 -6.50 0.77 -12.00
CA THR A 19 -6.55 0.07 -13.29
C THR A 19 -7.84 0.44 -14.04
N LEU A 20 -7.80 0.45 -15.37
CA LEU A 20 -8.99 0.69 -16.20
C LEU A 20 -10.13 -0.29 -15.88
N LYS A 21 -9.77 -1.54 -15.53
CA LYS A 21 -10.78 -2.54 -15.13
C LYS A 21 -11.40 -2.20 -13.78
N ALA A 22 -10.62 -1.71 -12.81
CA ALA A 22 -11.14 -1.26 -11.52
C ALA A 22 -12.12 -0.09 -11.68
N ALA A 23 -11.76 0.93 -12.46
CA ALA A 23 -12.63 2.07 -12.75
C ALA A 23 -13.95 1.64 -13.41
N ARG A 24 -13.90 0.71 -14.37
CA ARG A 24 -15.09 0.16 -15.02
C ARG A 24 -16.01 -0.56 -14.03
N ARG A 25 -15.45 -1.41 -13.16
CA ARG A 25 -16.25 -2.14 -12.15
C ARG A 25 -16.88 -1.20 -11.12
N LEU A 26 -16.19 -0.14 -10.72
CA LEU A 26 -16.77 0.89 -9.87
C LEU A 26 -17.97 1.58 -10.54
N ALA A 27 -17.85 1.96 -11.79
CA ALA A 27 -18.93 2.61 -12.54
C ALA A 27 -20.17 1.71 -12.76
N GLU A 28 -19.95 0.39 -12.79
CA GLU A 28 -21.01 -0.62 -13.01
C GLU A 28 -21.61 -1.14 -11.70
N ALA A 29 -21.02 -0.84 -10.53
CA ALA A 29 -21.41 -1.40 -9.25
C ALA A 29 -22.80 -0.93 -8.79
N ASP A 30 -23.52 -1.80 -8.09
CA ASP A 30 -24.77 -1.48 -7.36
C ASP A 30 -24.43 -1.20 -5.87
N LEU A 31 -23.36 -1.81 -5.34
CA LEU A 31 -22.88 -1.65 -3.98
C LEU A 31 -21.35 -1.66 -3.95
N VAL A 32 -20.74 -0.72 -3.22
CA VAL A 32 -19.30 -0.70 -2.94
C VAL A 32 -19.09 -0.82 -1.43
N LEU A 33 -18.37 -1.87 -1.00
CA LEU A 33 -17.86 -2.01 0.36
C LEU A 33 -16.40 -1.56 0.37
N TYR A 34 -16.05 -0.54 1.16
CA TYR A 34 -14.71 0.05 1.10
C TYR A 34 -14.04 0.23 2.46
N ASP A 35 -12.70 0.19 2.46
CA ASP A 35 -11.83 0.34 3.63
C ASP A 35 -11.44 1.80 3.90
N GLY A 36 -10.88 2.08 5.09
CA GLY A 36 -10.58 3.42 5.56
C GLY A 36 -9.48 4.18 4.80
N LEU A 37 -8.63 3.49 4.05
CA LEU A 37 -7.56 4.10 3.27
C LEU A 37 -7.92 4.33 1.80
N VAL A 38 -9.16 4.00 1.40
CA VAL A 38 -9.66 4.29 0.05
C VAL A 38 -9.96 5.78 -0.07
N SER A 39 -9.45 6.42 -1.12
CA SER A 39 -9.68 7.85 -1.36
C SER A 39 -11.13 8.15 -1.72
N SER A 40 -11.63 9.32 -1.31
CA SER A 40 -12.95 9.81 -1.71
C SER A 40 -13.07 9.99 -3.22
N GLU A 41 -11.97 10.33 -3.90
CA GLU A 41 -11.93 10.51 -5.35
C GLU A 41 -12.18 9.18 -6.09
N ALA A 42 -11.61 8.08 -5.60
CA ALA A 42 -11.90 6.76 -6.16
C ALA A 42 -13.39 6.38 -6.03
N LEU A 43 -14.04 6.75 -4.92
CA LEU A 43 -15.46 6.48 -4.69
C LEU A 43 -16.37 7.29 -5.62
N LYS A 44 -15.95 8.45 -6.13
CA LYS A 44 -16.73 9.24 -7.11
C LYS A 44 -16.95 8.49 -8.42
N LEU A 45 -16.07 7.53 -8.77
CA LEU A 45 -16.25 6.69 -9.94
C LEU A 45 -17.44 5.73 -9.82
N ALA A 46 -17.86 5.43 -8.60
CA ALA A 46 -19.02 4.57 -8.31
C ALA A 46 -20.32 5.38 -8.16
N SER A 47 -20.58 6.32 -9.09
CA SER A 47 -21.64 7.31 -8.99
C SER A 47 -23.07 6.74 -8.91
N LYS A 48 -23.27 5.46 -9.30
CA LYS A 48 -24.56 4.77 -9.23
C LYS A 48 -24.70 3.84 -8.04
N ALA A 49 -23.59 3.57 -7.33
CA ALA A 49 -23.53 2.58 -6.25
C ALA A 49 -23.86 3.19 -4.89
N HIS A 50 -24.43 2.39 -4.02
CA HIS A 50 -24.39 2.67 -2.60
C HIS A 50 -23.00 2.35 -2.05
N CYS A 51 -22.30 3.33 -1.48
CA CYS A 51 -20.99 3.14 -0.87
C CYS A 51 -21.14 2.90 0.63
N PHE A 52 -20.68 1.75 1.11
CA PHE A 52 -20.77 1.37 2.52
C PHE A 52 -19.37 1.15 3.11
N PHE A 53 -19.06 1.89 4.18
CA PHE A 53 -17.77 1.82 4.87
C PHE A 53 -17.71 0.58 5.78
N VAL A 54 -16.73 -0.28 5.55
CA VAL A 54 -16.49 -1.50 6.35
C VAL A 54 -15.15 -1.49 7.09
N GLY A 55 -14.36 -0.41 6.92
CA GLY A 55 -13.06 -0.27 7.55
C GLY A 55 -13.13 0.00 9.06
N LYS A 56 -11.97 0.02 9.70
CA LYS A 56 -11.84 0.44 11.10
C LYS A 56 -11.74 1.98 11.17
N ARG A 57 -12.43 2.59 12.11
CA ARG A 57 -12.24 3.99 12.48
C ARG A 57 -11.60 4.08 13.85
N ALA A 58 -10.69 5.05 14.04
CA ALA A 58 -10.10 5.30 15.35
C ALA A 58 -11.20 5.49 16.41
N GLY A 59 -11.08 4.77 17.53
CA GLY A 59 -12.03 4.87 18.65
C GLY A 59 -13.38 4.16 18.46
N ARG A 60 -13.58 3.40 17.36
CA ARG A 60 -14.79 2.57 17.16
C ARG A 60 -14.41 1.12 16.83
N PRO A 61 -15.13 0.11 17.37
CA PRO A 61 -14.95 -1.26 16.95
C PRO A 61 -15.22 -1.33 15.43
N GLY A 62 -14.27 -1.88 14.69
CA GLY A 62 -14.46 -2.14 13.26
C GLY A 62 -15.44 -3.30 13.05
N ILE A 63 -16.03 -3.35 11.86
CA ILE A 63 -16.80 -4.53 11.43
C ILE A 63 -15.84 -5.73 11.42
N GLN A 64 -16.28 -6.86 11.99
CA GLN A 64 -15.49 -8.09 11.97
C GLN A 64 -15.41 -8.64 10.55
N GLN A 65 -14.34 -9.40 10.25
CA GLN A 65 -14.15 -9.92 8.89
C GLN A 65 -15.27 -10.86 8.47
N GLU A 66 -15.77 -11.65 9.41
CA GLU A 66 -16.89 -12.58 9.22
C GLU A 66 -18.18 -11.85 8.82
N ASP A 67 -18.43 -10.66 9.42
CA ASP A 67 -19.59 -9.82 9.07
C ASP A 67 -19.44 -9.23 7.65
N ILE A 68 -18.21 -8.88 7.25
CA ILE A 68 -17.94 -8.43 5.88
C ILE A 68 -18.20 -9.56 4.89
N HIS A 69 -17.74 -10.78 5.18
CA HIS A 69 -18.01 -11.97 4.36
C HIS A 69 -19.50 -12.21 4.24
N ALA A 70 -20.22 -12.23 5.37
CA ALA A 70 -21.66 -12.43 5.39
C ALA A 70 -22.42 -11.37 4.59
N LEU A 71 -21.98 -10.09 4.67
CA LEU A 71 -22.58 -9.00 3.91
C LEU A 71 -22.35 -9.16 2.41
N MET A 72 -21.12 -9.49 1.97
CA MET A 72 -20.82 -9.74 0.55
C MET A 72 -21.68 -10.88 -0.01
N ILE A 73 -21.75 -12.01 0.68
CA ILE A 73 -22.52 -13.18 0.29
C ILE A 73 -24.02 -12.85 0.20
N LYS A 74 -24.55 -12.17 1.22
CA LYS A 74 -25.98 -11.77 1.27
C LYS A 74 -26.35 -10.87 0.09
N GLU A 75 -25.53 -9.86 -0.21
CA GLU A 75 -25.86 -8.90 -1.26
C GLU A 75 -25.65 -9.49 -2.66
N ALA A 76 -24.67 -10.37 -2.86
CA ALA A 76 -24.49 -11.11 -4.10
C ALA A 76 -25.67 -12.06 -4.37
N ARG A 77 -26.20 -12.75 -3.36
CA ARG A 77 -27.40 -13.60 -3.47
C ARG A 77 -28.67 -12.81 -3.87
N ARG A 78 -28.69 -11.50 -3.61
CA ARG A 78 -29.76 -10.59 -4.05
C ARG A 78 -29.59 -10.13 -5.50
N GLY A 79 -28.56 -10.62 -6.22
CA GLY A 79 -28.28 -10.29 -7.60
C GLY A 79 -27.52 -8.99 -7.81
N ARG A 80 -26.98 -8.37 -6.75
CA ARG A 80 -26.22 -7.11 -6.84
C ARG A 80 -24.81 -7.33 -7.39
N ARG A 81 -24.36 -6.43 -8.26
CA ARG A 81 -22.95 -6.29 -8.65
C ARG A 81 -22.24 -5.56 -7.52
N LEU A 82 -21.44 -6.29 -6.76
CA LEU A 82 -20.75 -5.78 -5.58
C LEU A 82 -19.27 -5.58 -5.86
N VAL A 83 -18.75 -4.41 -5.51
CA VAL A 83 -17.32 -4.13 -5.47
C VAL A 83 -16.86 -4.12 -4.01
N ARG A 84 -15.89 -4.97 -3.67
CA ARG A 84 -15.11 -4.87 -2.44
C ARG A 84 -13.83 -4.09 -2.76
N LEU A 85 -13.80 -2.81 -2.41
CA LEU A 85 -12.72 -1.88 -2.75
C LEU A 85 -11.71 -1.81 -1.61
N LYS A 86 -10.47 -2.20 -1.89
CA LYS A 86 -9.38 -2.37 -0.92
C LYS A 86 -8.21 -1.46 -1.30
N CYS A 87 -7.58 -0.81 -0.33
CA CYS A 87 -6.38 -0.01 -0.58
C CYS A 87 -5.25 -0.88 -1.15
N GLY A 88 -4.47 -0.34 -2.07
CA GLY A 88 -3.38 -1.05 -2.75
C GLY A 88 -3.89 -2.19 -3.63
N ASP A 89 -3.40 -3.39 -3.37
CA ASP A 89 -3.78 -4.64 -4.04
C ASP A 89 -4.55 -5.56 -3.08
N PRO A 90 -5.64 -6.22 -3.49
CA PRO A 90 -6.45 -7.08 -2.61
C PRO A 90 -5.67 -8.23 -1.98
N PHE A 91 -4.65 -8.75 -2.66
CA PHE A 91 -3.89 -9.95 -2.27
C PHE A 91 -2.51 -9.62 -1.65
N VAL A 92 -2.15 -8.34 -1.54
CA VAL A 92 -0.91 -7.93 -0.86
C VAL A 92 -1.25 -7.40 0.53
N LEU A 93 -1.19 -8.26 1.54
CA LEU A 93 -1.48 -7.96 2.96
C LEU A 93 -2.86 -7.31 3.18
N GLY A 94 -3.79 -7.54 2.24
CA GLY A 94 -5.12 -6.94 2.21
C GLY A 94 -6.26 -7.88 2.63
N ARG A 95 -6.00 -9.13 3.04
CA ARG A 95 -6.98 -10.16 3.41
C ARG A 95 -7.95 -10.56 2.28
N GLY A 96 -7.68 -10.16 1.03
CA GLY A 96 -8.53 -10.50 -0.11
C GLY A 96 -8.62 -12.01 -0.36
N GLY A 97 -7.58 -12.77 0.00
CA GLY A 97 -7.60 -14.23 -0.07
C GLY A 97 -8.66 -14.85 0.85
N GLU A 98 -8.79 -14.35 2.09
CA GLU A 98 -9.83 -14.79 3.04
C GLU A 98 -11.23 -14.46 2.52
N GLU A 99 -11.42 -13.26 1.97
CA GLU A 99 -12.67 -12.82 1.35
C GLU A 99 -13.03 -13.69 0.13
N GLY A 100 -12.05 -14.00 -0.73
CA GLY A 100 -12.24 -14.87 -1.90
C GLY A 100 -12.60 -16.30 -1.53
N LEU A 101 -11.95 -16.88 -0.51
CA LEU A 101 -12.28 -18.23 -0.02
C LEU A 101 -13.71 -18.30 0.53
N ALA A 102 -14.12 -17.31 1.34
CA ALA A 102 -15.47 -17.25 1.87
C ALA A 102 -16.54 -17.16 0.77
N LEU A 103 -16.26 -16.41 -0.31
CA LEU A 103 -17.15 -16.34 -1.48
C LEU A 103 -17.21 -17.67 -2.23
N ALA A 104 -16.05 -18.32 -2.46
CA ALA A 104 -15.98 -19.61 -3.13
C ALA A 104 -16.75 -20.69 -2.36
N GLU A 105 -16.56 -20.80 -1.05
CA GLU A 105 -17.27 -21.74 -0.17
C GLU A 105 -18.79 -21.51 -0.19
N ALA A 106 -19.23 -20.24 -0.33
CA ALA A 106 -20.64 -19.90 -0.42
C ALA A 106 -21.24 -20.07 -1.83
N GLY A 107 -20.45 -20.49 -2.83
CA GLY A 107 -20.87 -20.62 -4.24
C GLY A 107 -21.16 -19.29 -4.93
N ILE A 108 -20.54 -18.19 -4.47
CA ILE A 108 -20.72 -16.85 -5.05
C ILE A 108 -19.66 -16.62 -6.14
N PRO A 109 -20.06 -16.25 -7.38
CA PRO A 109 -19.11 -15.91 -8.42
C PRO A 109 -18.34 -14.62 -8.04
N PHE A 110 -17.02 -14.66 -8.16
CA PHE A 110 -16.19 -13.49 -7.90
C PHE A 110 -15.03 -13.39 -8.89
N GLU A 111 -14.47 -12.19 -9.00
CA GLU A 111 -13.24 -11.92 -9.72
C GLU A 111 -12.30 -11.09 -8.83
N VAL A 112 -11.00 -11.17 -9.11
CA VAL A 112 -9.98 -10.33 -8.48
C VAL A 112 -9.45 -9.35 -9.52
N ILE A 113 -9.41 -8.09 -9.16
CA ILE A 113 -8.85 -7.02 -9.98
C ILE A 113 -7.66 -6.44 -9.24
N PRO A 114 -6.43 -6.73 -9.69
CA PRO A 114 -5.23 -6.20 -9.07
C PRO A 114 -5.23 -4.68 -9.01
N GLY A 115 -4.55 -4.14 -8.01
CA GLY A 115 -4.26 -2.73 -7.87
C GLY A 115 -2.78 -2.48 -7.65
N VAL A 116 -2.33 -1.23 -7.83
CA VAL A 116 -0.95 -0.87 -7.56
C VAL A 116 -0.73 -0.87 -6.04
N SER A 117 0.01 -1.87 -5.54
CA SER A 117 0.31 -1.97 -4.11
C SER A 117 1.14 -0.79 -3.64
N ALA A 118 0.85 -0.27 -2.43
CA ALA A 118 1.67 0.75 -1.77
C ALA A 118 3.13 0.28 -1.56
N ALA A 119 3.35 -1.03 -1.48
CA ALA A 119 4.70 -1.60 -1.38
C ALA A 119 5.58 -1.28 -2.59
N VAL A 120 4.98 -1.08 -3.76
CA VAL A 120 5.68 -0.70 -5.01
C VAL A 120 5.53 0.79 -5.29
N ALA A 121 4.33 1.32 -5.13
CA ALA A 121 4.03 2.72 -5.45
C ALA A 121 4.76 3.71 -4.55
N ALA A 122 4.80 3.48 -3.23
CA ALA A 122 5.39 4.45 -2.32
C ALA A 122 6.90 4.65 -2.55
N PRO A 123 7.72 3.59 -2.69
CA PRO A 123 9.11 3.75 -3.08
C PRO A 123 9.28 4.42 -4.44
N ALA A 124 8.52 3.99 -5.47
CA ALA A 124 8.63 4.55 -6.82
C ALA A 124 8.35 6.06 -6.85
N LEU A 125 7.26 6.51 -6.20
CA LEU A 125 6.89 7.92 -6.10
C LEU A 125 7.88 8.74 -5.26
N ALA A 126 8.68 8.09 -4.39
CA ALA A 126 9.75 8.71 -3.62
C ALA A 126 11.11 8.66 -4.35
N GLY A 127 11.15 8.18 -5.61
CA GLY A 127 12.37 8.05 -6.40
C GLY A 127 13.26 6.89 -5.95
N ILE A 128 12.74 5.88 -5.25
CA ILE A 128 13.48 4.72 -4.76
C ILE A 128 13.12 3.51 -5.65
N PRO A 129 14.03 3.05 -6.52
CA PRO A 129 13.81 1.81 -7.25
C PRO A 129 13.94 0.61 -6.30
N LEU A 130 12.97 -0.31 -6.30
CA LEU A 130 13.04 -1.50 -5.44
C LEU A 130 14.12 -2.49 -5.87
N THR A 131 14.46 -2.48 -7.14
CA THR A 131 15.54 -3.29 -7.72
C THR A 131 16.43 -2.42 -8.59
N TYR A 132 17.74 -2.68 -8.55
CA TYR A 132 18.71 -1.98 -9.38
C TYR A 132 19.88 -2.93 -9.68
N ARG A 133 20.28 -3.02 -10.95
CA ARG A 133 21.37 -3.91 -11.38
C ARG A 133 22.66 -3.63 -10.61
N GLY A 134 23.23 -4.67 -10.00
CA GLY A 134 24.46 -4.57 -9.21
C GLY A 134 24.27 -4.11 -7.76
N ILE A 135 23.03 -3.70 -7.35
CA ILE A 135 22.72 -3.29 -5.98
C ILE A 135 21.72 -4.24 -5.33
N SER A 136 20.56 -4.45 -5.95
CA SER A 136 19.53 -5.35 -5.43
C SER A 136 18.75 -5.99 -6.58
N SER A 137 18.74 -7.31 -6.63
CA SER A 137 18.04 -8.10 -7.66
C SER A 137 16.62 -8.50 -7.26
N GLY A 138 16.22 -8.23 -6.02
CA GLY A 138 14.89 -8.57 -5.51
C GLY A 138 14.47 -7.68 -4.36
N PHE A 139 13.20 -7.77 -3.99
CA PHE A 139 12.68 -7.09 -2.80
C PHE A 139 11.73 -8.00 -2.03
N LEU A 140 11.68 -7.79 -0.71
CA LEU A 140 10.83 -8.51 0.22
C LEU A 140 9.79 -7.55 0.78
N VAL A 141 8.51 -7.91 0.70
CA VAL A 141 7.40 -7.18 1.31
C VAL A 141 6.91 -7.93 2.52
N ILE A 142 6.89 -7.27 3.67
CA ILE A 142 6.40 -7.86 4.94
C ILE A 142 5.42 -6.93 5.65
N SER A 143 4.63 -7.52 6.56
CA SER A 143 3.76 -6.78 7.47
C SER A 143 4.50 -6.46 8.76
N GLY A 144 4.58 -5.18 9.11
CA GLY A 144 5.19 -4.71 10.35
C GLY A 144 4.21 -4.54 11.53
N HIS A 145 2.93 -4.93 11.39
CA HIS A 145 1.90 -4.63 12.38
C HIS A 145 2.09 -5.33 13.72
N ALA A 146 2.77 -6.48 13.75
CA ALA A 146 3.05 -7.26 14.95
C ALA A 146 4.38 -8.01 14.80
N GLU A 147 5.08 -8.19 15.92
CA GLU A 147 6.39 -8.84 15.93
C GLU A 147 6.38 -10.26 15.36
N ALA A 148 5.35 -11.04 15.69
CA ALA A 148 5.17 -12.38 15.15
C ALA A 148 5.01 -12.41 13.61
N ALA A 149 4.60 -11.30 12.98
CA ALA A 149 4.45 -11.21 11.54
C ALA A 149 5.77 -10.92 10.80
N TYR A 150 6.67 -10.11 11.39
CA TYR A 150 7.90 -9.72 10.70
C TYR A 150 9.15 -10.43 11.19
N ARG A 151 9.21 -10.85 12.48
CA ARG A 151 10.42 -11.45 13.08
C ARG A 151 10.93 -12.66 12.30
N PRO A 152 10.13 -13.69 11.96
CA PRO A 152 10.64 -14.88 11.27
C PRO A 152 11.27 -14.55 9.90
N ALA A 153 10.66 -13.62 9.14
CA ALA A 153 11.17 -13.20 7.85
C ALA A 153 12.50 -12.41 7.99
N LEU A 154 12.57 -11.49 8.97
CA LEU A 154 13.78 -10.68 9.20
C LEU A 154 14.94 -11.48 9.78
N GLU A 155 14.66 -12.50 10.60
CA GLU A 155 15.69 -13.40 11.14
C GLU A 155 16.32 -14.30 10.07
N SER A 156 15.58 -14.63 9.02
CA SER A 156 16.06 -15.44 7.89
C SER A 156 16.69 -14.62 6.76
N LEU A 157 16.46 -13.30 6.71
CA LEU A 157 16.97 -12.43 5.66
C LEU A 157 18.43 -12.03 5.95
N ALA A 158 19.35 -12.43 5.10
CA ALA A 158 20.73 -11.95 5.18
C ALA A 158 20.80 -10.44 4.88
N PRO A 159 21.74 -9.70 5.52
CA PRO A 159 21.94 -8.29 5.27
C PRO A 159 22.11 -7.98 3.77
N ASN A 160 21.36 -7.00 3.28
CA ASN A 160 21.36 -6.55 1.86
C ASN A 160 21.06 -7.63 0.80
N ALA A 161 20.53 -8.81 1.18
CA ALA A 161 20.14 -9.82 0.21
C ALA A 161 18.98 -9.38 -0.69
N ALA A 162 18.14 -8.47 -0.21
CA ALA A 162 17.03 -7.86 -0.94
C ALA A 162 16.70 -6.48 -0.36
N THR A 163 16.04 -5.64 -1.14
CA THR A 163 15.39 -4.43 -0.61
C THR A 163 14.21 -4.83 0.26
N LEU A 164 14.16 -4.32 1.49
CA LEU A 164 13.07 -4.59 2.41
C LEU A 164 12.01 -3.49 2.33
N VAL A 165 10.75 -3.88 2.16
CA VAL A 165 9.58 -2.98 2.26
C VAL A 165 8.67 -3.48 3.37
N VAL A 166 8.41 -2.62 4.35
CA VAL A 166 7.54 -2.98 5.48
C VAL A 166 6.28 -2.15 5.44
N LEU A 167 5.16 -2.79 5.15
CA LEU A 167 3.84 -2.18 5.28
C LEU A 167 3.36 -2.26 6.73
N MET A 168 2.57 -1.28 7.18
CA MET A 168 2.03 -1.22 8.55
C MET A 168 3.12 -1.21 9.65
N GLY A 169 4.35 -0.77 9.34
CA GLY A 169 5.50 -0.83 10.23
C GLY A 169 5.86 0.47 10.94
N LEU A 170 5.06 1.53 10.82
CA LEU A 170 5.42 2.85 11.38
C LEU A 170 5.54 2.84 12.91
N SER A 171 4.63 2.18 13.61
CA SER A 171 4.64 2.08 15.07
C SER A 171 5.72 1.13 15.60
N THR A 172 6.14 0.17 14.80
CA THR A 172 7.13 -0.86 15.16
C THR A 172 8.51 -0.59 14.57
N ARG A 173 8.73 0.57 13.92
CA ARG A 173 9.98 0.89 13.21
C ARG A 173 11.23 0.81 14.08
N SER A 174 11.13 1.18 15.36
CA SER A 174 12.25 1.08 16.32
C SER A 174 12.62 -0.38 16.58
N SER A 175 11.62 -1.24 16.82
CA SER A 175 11.85 -2.68 17.01
C SER A 175 12.39 -3.36 15.75
N ILE A 176 11.89 -2.97 14.56
CA ILE A 176 12.36 -3.49 13.27
C ILE A 176 13.81 -3.05 13.02
N SER A 177 14.15 -1.78 13.22
CA SER A 177 15.51 -1.28 13.10
C SER A 177 16.46 -2.02 14.03
N SER A 178 16.11 -2.14 15.32
CA SER A 178 16.91 -2.86 16.32
C SER A 178 17.12 -4.32 15.92
N LEU A 179 16.10 -5.01 15.44
CA LEU A 179 16.20 -6.40 15.00
C LEU A 179 17.15 -6.53 13.79
N LEU A 180 17.04 -5.67 12.78
CA LEU A 180 17.93 -5.68 11.62
C LEU A 180 19.40 -5.47 12.05
N LEU A 181 19.67 -4.51 12.93
CA LEU A 181 21.01 -4.26 13.47
C LEU A 181 21.56 -5.48 14.22
N GLN A 182 20.73 -6.13 15.06
CA GLN A 182 21.10 -7.38 15.76
C GLN A 182 21.39 -8.52 14.80
N ARG A 183 20.76 -8.54 13.62
CA ARG A 183 20.98 -9.54 12.56
C ARG A 183 22.15 -9.18 11.64
N GLY A 184 22.94 -8.17 11.98
CA GLY A 184 24.19 -7.82 11.29
C GLY A 184 24.03 -6.85 10.12
N TRP A 185 22.87 -6.19 9.95
CA TRP A 185 22.76 -5.09 9.01
C TRP A 185 23.63 -3.93 9.47
N ALA A 186 24.34 -3.31 8.52
CA ALA A 186 25.22 -2.19 8.85
C ALA A 186 24.39 -0.99 9.39
N PRO A 187 24.85 -0.30 10.46
CA PRO A 187 24.17 0.88 10.97
C PRO A 187 23.93 1.97 9.90
N ALA A 188 24.86 2.08 8.95
CA ALA A 188 24.80 3.04 7.84
C ALA A 188 23.92 2.59 6.68
N THR A 189 23.33 1.39 6.70
CA THR A 189 22.42 0.93 5.62
C THR A 189 21.35 1.96 5.37
N PRO A 190 21.14 2.41 4.11
CA PRO A 190 20.14 3.42 3.79
C PRO A 190 18.71 2.93 4.10
N ALA A 191 17.92 3.80 4.71
CA ALA A 191 16.54 3.53 5.08
C ALA A 191 15.64 4.74 4.79
N ALA A 192 14.35 4.49 4.59
CA ALA A 192 13.36 5.52 4.38
C ALA A 192 12.05 5.24 5.11
N ILE A 193 11.37 6.31 5.53
CA ILE A 193 9.96 6.32 5.93
C ILE A 193 9.20 7.07 4.83
N LEU A 194 8.15 6.45 4.29
CA LEU A 194 7.37 7.01 3.20
C LEU A 194 5.92 7.12 3.67
N LEU A 195 5.39 8.34 3.76
CA LEU A 195 4.04 8.63 4.23
C LEU A 195 3.17 9.21 3.13
N GLY A 196 1.89 8.87 3.13
CA GLY A 196 0.87 9.50 2.27
C GLY A 196 1.20 9.40 0.79
N ALA A 197 1.83 8.30 0.34
CA ALA A 197 2.21 8.12 -1.06
C ALA A 197 1.02 8.38 -1.97
N SER A 198 1.26 9.08 -3.09
CA SER A 198 0.26 9.53 -4.07
C SER A 198 -0.78 10.55 -3.55
N SER A 199 -0.58 11.13 -2.38
CA SER A 199 -1.41 12.22 -1.87
C SER A 199 -0.66 13.57 -1.89
N GLN A 200 -1.40 14.67 -1.78
CA GLN A 200 -0.82 16.01 -1.66
C GLN A 200 -0.01 16.22 -0.36
N LEU A 201 -0.22 15.35 0.63
CA LEU A 201 0.48 15.35 1.90
C LEU A 201 1.63 14.35 1.94
N SER A 202 2.10 13.88 0.77
CA SER A 202 3.23 12.94 0.70
C SER A 202 4.46 13.51 1.40
N TRP A 203 5.13 12.66 2.18
CA TRP A 203 6.32 13.02 2.92
C TRP A 203 7.28 11.83 3.01
N SER A 204 8.57 12.10 3.02
CA SER A 204 9.59 11.09 3.22
C SER A 204 10.69 11.55 4.15
N TRP A 205 11.15 10.64 4.99
CA TRP A 205 12.43 10.72 5.68
C TRP A 205 13.38 9.72 5.03
N LYS A 206 14.65 10.09 4.89
CA LYS A 206 15.72 9.22 4.39
C LYS A 206 16.95 9.42 5.26
N GLY A 207 17.57 8.33 5.69
CA GLY A 207 18.73 8.36 6.57
C GLY A 207 19.29 6.94 6.80
N PRO A 208 20.27 6.78 7.70
CA PRO A 208 20.83 5.48 8.02
C PRO A 208 19.87 4.65 8.88
N LEU A 209 19.98 3.32 8.78
CA LEU A 209 19.15 2.36 9.50
C LEU A 209 19.15 2.60 11.01
N VAL A 210 20.30 2.99 11.58
CA VAL A 210 20.44 3.26 13.01
C VAL A 210 19.50 4.36 13.50
N ASP A 211 19.20 5.34 12.66
CA ASP A 211 18.34 6.47 13.01
C ASP A 211 16.84 6.23 12.65
N LEU A 212 16.51 5.13 11.98
CA LEU A 212 15.15 4.84 11.51
C LEU A 212 14.14 4.80 12.67
N GLY A 213 14.52 4.20 13.78
CA GLY A 213 13.66 4.07 14.96
C GLY A 213 13.26 5.41 15.59
N GLU A 214 14.22 6.35 15.63
CA GLU A 214 14.09 7.67 16.27
C GLU A 214 13.73 8.78 15.30
N ALA A 215 13.54 8.45 14.01
CA ALA A 215 13.19 9.41 12.98
C ALA A 215 11.91 10.16 13.33
N LYS A 216 11.99 11.51 13.36
CA LYS A 216 10.87 12.38 13.73
C LYS A 216 9.90 12.51 12.58
N ILE A 217 8.67 12.04 12.79
CA ILE A 217 7.54 12.27 11.91
C ILE A 217 6.81 13.53 12.39
N PRO A 218 6.56 14.54 11.54
CA PRO A 218 5.78 15.71 11.92
C PRO A 218 4.39 15.31 12.45
N ASP A 219 3.95 15.93 13.55
CA ASP A 219 2.70 15.56 14.25
C ASP A 219 1.48 15.52 13.33
N ARG A 220 1.37 16.49 12.41
CA ARG A 220 0.29 16.61 11.41
C ARG A 220 0.23 15.44 10.41
N LEU A 221 1.28 14.59 10.34
CA LEU A 221 1.40 13.50 9.39
C LEU A 221 1.34 12.12 10.04
N ARG A 222 1.21 12.03 11.36
CA ARG A 222 1.26 10.77 12.11
C ARG A 222 0.16 9.79 11.75
N ASP A 223 -1.00 10.31 11.33
CA ASP A 223 -2.16 9.50 10.95
C ASP A 223 -2.15 9.07 9.49
N LEU A 224 -1.17 9.54 8.70
CA LEU A 224 -1.05 9.12 7.31
C LEU A 224 -0.57 7.67 7.21
N PRO A 225 -1.12 6.91 6.25
CA PRO A 225 -0.59 5.59 5.94
C PRO A 225 0.83 5.70 5.41
N GLY A 226 1.67 4.73 5.77
CA GLY A 226 3.04 4.73 5.30
C GLY A 226 3.70 3.36 5.33
N CYS A 227 4.89 3.31 4.76
CA CYS A 227 5.75 2.14 4.77
C CYS A 227 7.20 2.51 5.07
N LEU A 228 7.98 1.51 5.45
CA LEU A 228 9.43 1.60 5.56
C LEU A 228 10.06 0.97 4.33
N CYS A 229 11.19 1.52 3.87
CA CYS A 229 12.02 0.93 2.84
C CYS A 229 13.47 0.89 3.33
N VAL A 230 14.12 -0.27 3.31
CA VAL A 230 15.50 -0.44 3.80
C VAL A 230 16.33 -1.17 2.76
N GLY A 231 17.51 -0.66 2.47
CA GLY A 231 18.47 -1.23 1.52
C GLY A 231 19.21 -0.17 0.73
N GLU A 232 20.31 -0.60 0.09
CA GLU A 232 21.22 0.29 -0.65
C GLU A 232 20.54 1.11 -1.75
N VAL A 233 19.44 0.62 -2.33
CA VAL A 233 18.69 1.32 -3.37
C VAL A 233 18.08 2.65 -2.90
N VAL A 234 17.90 2.83 -1.59
CA VAL A 234 17.36 4.09 -1.01
C VAL A 234 18.30 5.27 -1.29
N SER A 235 19.62 5.02 -1.38
CA SER A 235 20.62 6.05 -1.70
C SER A 235 20.45 6.65 -3.10
N LEU A 236 19.85 5.90 -4.03
CA LEU A 236 19.65 6.34 -5.41
C LEU A 236 18.60 7.45 -5.54
N ALA A 237 17.72 7.60 -4.55
CA ALA A 237 16.63 8.58 -4.59
C ALA A 237 17.13 10.01 -4.77
N SER A 238 18.27 10.38 -4.16
CA SER A 238 18.84 11.73 -4.30
C SER A 238 19.39 12.00 -5.70
N GLN A 239 19.87 10.97 -6.39
CA GLN A 239 20.40 11.08 -7.75
C GLN A 239 19.26 11.21 -8.75
N LEU A 240 18.19 10.42 -8.59
CA LEU A 240 17.00 10.46 -9.45
C LEU A 240 16.21 11.76 -9.27
N ALA A 241 16.12 12.30 -8.05
CA ALA A 241 15.45 13.58 -7.80
C ALA A 241 16.16 14.77 -8.48
N ARG A 242 17.48 14.77 -8.53
CA ARG A 242 18.26 15.84 -9.22
C ARG A 242 17.97 15.87 -10.72
N SER A 243 17.94 14.71 -11.37
CA SER A 243 17.66 14.64 -12.81
C SER A 243 16.24 15.12 -13.18
N LEU A 244 15.25 14.92 -12.31
CA LEU A 244 13.88 15.41 -12.51
C LEU A 244 13.78 16.94 -12.34
N SER A 245 14.57 17.55 -11.42
CA SER A 245 14.60 19.01 -11.26
C SER A 245 15.29 19.71 -12.43
N ASP A 246 16.39 19.15 -12.93
CA ASP A 246 17.14 19.70 -14.04
C ASP A 246 16.33 19.69 -15.35
N GLU A 247 15.53 18.64 -15.61
CA GLU A 247 14.61 18.60 -16.76
C GLU A 247 13.46 19.62 -16.65
N ALA A 248 12.96 19.87 -15.44
CA ALA A 248 11.90 20.86 -15.22
C ALA A 248 12.39 22.30 -15.48
N ASP A 249 13.63 22.61 -15.13
CA ASP A 249 14.24 23.92 -15.40
C ASP A 249 14.59 24.10 -16.89
N VAL A 250 15.02 23.03 -17.57
CA VAL A 250 15.27 23.07 -19.04
C VAL A 250 13.97 23.31 -19.81
N ARG A 251 12.85 22.72 -19.42
CA ARG A 251 11.54 22.97 -20.06
C ARG A 251 11.00 24.37 -19.80
N ARG A 252 11.29 24.97 -18.64
CA ARG A 252 10.91 26.37 -18.33
C ARG A 252 11.77 27.40 -19.06
N SER A 253 13.03 27.09 -19.35
CA SER A 253 13.94 27.96 -20.09
C SER A 253 13.79 27.87 -21.63
N GLY A 254 13.22 26.76 -22.14
CA GLY A 254 13.01 26.51 -23.57
C GLY A 254 11.76 27.17 -24.19
N THR A 255 10.95 27.89 -23.43
CA THR A 255 9.73 28.57 -23.94
C THR A 255 9.97 30.09 -24.09
N ARG A 256 11.05 30.46 -24.75
CA ARG A 256 11.24 31.81 -25.31
C ARG A 256 11.86 31.66 -26.70
N CYS A 257 11.01 31.47 -27.67
CA CYS A 257 11.18 31.87 -29.07
C CYS A 257 9.81 32.22 -29.61
#